data_044ce7d1d9a0e52da72f9c3008c89353
#
_entry.id   044ce7d1d9a0e52da72f9c3008c89353
#
_cell.length_a   1.000
_cell.length_b   1.000
_cell.length_c   1.000
_cell.angle_alpha   90.00
_cell.angle_beta   90.00
_cell.angle_gamma   90.00
#
_symmetry.space_group_name_H-M   'P 1'
#
loop_
_entity.id
_entity.type
_entity.pdbx_description
1 polymer ?
#
loop_
_entity_poly.entity_id
_entity_poly.type
_entity_poly.pdbx_seq_one_letter_code
_entity_poly.pdbx_strand_id
1 'polypeptide(L)'
;MTSTAATMKGTLLTGVLIILSSVCAMAADAGNALWNKANQLFQQKQYDSALACYEQVAATHPGIAEVYYNLGNTYYRLNQVAPAILNYERALHINPDHKEARENLILTQNRISNHIQVVPEIFFIEWWHNLTKASAANIWAILSLITFVTIVLIMLVSRTRKTGVTIVPPQLMVILVLVWICILTLAYFSAGNVSNSNKAVVMQHDAPLMNADLKGKPVSLIPEGTTIKTGSTRGEYIEAVLPDGHKGWIQLNLINKI
;
A
#
# COMPACT_ATOMS: atom_id res chain seq x y z
N MET A 1 -27.77 39.87 29.54
CA MET A 1 -27.12 40.02 28.21
C MET A 1 -26.22 38.85 27.78
N THR A 2 -26.01 37.82 28.58
CA THR A 2 -25.11 36.68 28.29
C THR A 2 -25.79 35.48 27.57
N SER A 3 -27.12 35.39 27.60
CA SER A 3 -27.88 34.27 27.01
C SER A 3 -28.00 34.34 25.47
N THR A 4 -28.11 35.54 24.90
CA THR A 4 -28.29 35.73 23.45
C THR A 4 -27.02 35.50 22.64
N ALA A 5 -25.83 35.73 23.22
CA ALA A 5 -24.55 35.52 22.57
C ALA A 5 -24.18 34.02 22.46
N ALA A 6 -24.62 33.18 23.40
CA ALA A 6 -24.41 31.74 23.39
C ALA A 6 -25.29 31.04 22.33
N THR A 7 -26.53 31.48 22.19
CA THR A 7 -27.45 30.96 21.17
C THR A 7 -27.03 31.37 19.75
N MET A 8 -26.54 32.58 19.53
CA MET A 8 -26.02 33.00 18.23
C MET A 8 -24.75 32.23 17.82
N LYS A 9 -23.84 31.92 18.74
CA LYS A 9 -22.66 31.09 18.44
C LYS A 9 -23.05 29.64 18.10
N GLY A 10 -24.07 29.08 18.77
CA GLY A 10 -24.59 27.75 18.48
C GLY A 10 -25.24 27.67 17.09
N THR A 11 -26.04 28.65 16.71
CA THR A 11 -26.69 28.69 15.38
C THR A 11 -25.70 28.92 14.23
N LEU A 12 -24.65 29.70 14.44
CA LEU A 12 -23.56 29.87 13.47
C LEU A 12 -22.76 28.57 13.27
N LEU A 13 -22.46 27.87 14.36
CA LEU A 13 -21.71 26.61 14.31
C LEU A 13 -22.50 25.50 13.61
N THR A 14 -23.80 25.39 13.88
CA THR A 14 -24.68 24.45 13.19
C THR A 14 -24.86 24.79 11.72
N GLY A 15 -24.98 26.06 11.36
CA GLY A 15 -25.02 26.52 9.97
C GLY A 15 -23.77 26.17 9.17
N VAL A 16 -22.59 26.40 9.77
CA VAL A 16 -21.29 26.01 9.15
C VAL A 16 -21.18 24.50 8.97
N LEU A 17 -21.64 23.70 9.96
CA LEU A 17 -21.60 22.23 9.90
C LEU A 17 -22.51 21.72 8.78
N ILE A 18 -23.70 22.30 8.60
CA ILE A 18 -24.65 21.93 7.53
C ILE A 18 -24.08 22.28 6.16
N ILE A 19 -23.44 23.47 6.02
CA ILE A 19 -22.81 23.86 4.75
C ILE A 19 -21.65 22.93 4.42
N LEU A 20 -20.78 22.61 5.40
CA LEU A 20 -19.67 21.65 5.19
C LEU A 20 -20.18 20.26 4.81
N SER A 21 -21.25 19.78 5.44
CA SER A 21 -21.82 18.47 5.11
C SER A 21 -22.45 18.43 3.72
N SER A 22 -23.10 19.51 3.29
CA SER A 22 -23.68 19.60 1.95
C SER A 22 -22.62 19.69 0.85
N VAL A 23 -21.52 20.42 1.06
CA VAL A 23 -20.39 20.49 0.12
C VAL A 23 -19.70 19.12 0.01
N CYS A 24 -19.53 18.40 1.12
CA CYS A 24 -18.94 17.06 1.13
C CYS A 24 -19.85 16.04 0.39
N ALA A 25 -21.18 16.15 0.54
CA ALA A 25 -22.13 15.29 -0.16
C ALA A 25 -22.16 15.53 -1.68
N MET A 26 -22.07 16.80 -2.12
CA MET A 26 -21.99 17.13 -3.54
C MET A 26 -20.69 16.66 -4.19
N ALA A 27 -19.55 16.73 -3.48
CA ALA A 27 -18.28 16.23 -3.98
C ALA A 27 -18.27 14.69 -4.11
N ALA A 28 -18.87 13.97 -3.17
CA ALA A 28 -19.02 12.52 -3.23
C ALA A 28 -19.93 12.07 -4.39
N ASP A 29 -21.00 12.80 -4.67
CA ASP A 29 -21.91 12.51 -5.78
C ASP A 29 -21.24 12.74 -7.15
N ALA A 30 -20.48 13.81 -7.29
CA ALA A 30 -19.70 14.09 -8.50
C ALA A 30 -18.63 13.01 -8.77
N GLY A 31 -17.95 12.52 -7.73
CA GLY A 31 -16.99 11.43 -7.82
C GLY A 31 -17.64 10.12 -8.29
N ASN A 32 -18.81 9.79 -7.75
CA ASN A 32 -19.58 8.61 -8.14
C ASN A 32 -20.10 8.71 -9.59
N ALA A 33 -20.55 9.88 -10.01
CA ALA A 33 -21.02 10.09 -11.38
C ALA A 33 -19.87 9.92 -12.40
N LEU A 34 -18.69 10.46 -12.08
CA LEU A 34 -17.50 10.33 -12.92
C LEU A 34 -16.98 8.89 -12.99
N TRP A 35 -17.00 8.18 -11.86
CA TRP A 35 -16.70 6.75 -11.78
C TRP A 35 -17.63 5.91 -12.66
N ASN A 36 -18.93 6.13 -12.55
CA ASN A 36 -19.92 5.41 -13.36
C ASN A 36 -19.75 5.70 -14.85
N LYS A 37 -19.46 6.95 -15.21
CA LYS A 37 -19.15 7.33 -16.59
C LYS A 37 -17.90 6.62 -17.12
N ALA A 38 -16.83 6.56 -16.32
CA ALA A 38 -15.61 5.86 -16.69
C ALA A 38 -15.87 4.36 -16.96
N ASN A 39 -16.62 3.71 -16.06
CA ASN A 39 -17.02 2.30 -16.23
C ASN A 39 -17.86 2.09 -17.51
N GLN A 40 -18.81 2.98 -17.79
CA GLN A 40 -19.63 2.91 -19.01
C GLN A 40 -18.76 3.04 -20.28
N LEU A 41 -17.85 4.03 -20.31
CA LEU A 41 -16.93 4.23 -21.44
C LEU A 41 -16.01 3.01 -21.64
N PHE A 42 -15.52 2.43 -20.55
CA PHE A 42 -14.70 1.22 -20.60
C PHE A 42 -15.48 0.03 -21.21
N GLN A 43 -16.73 -0.19 -20.81
CA GLN A 43 -17.59 -1.23 -21.37
C GLN A 43 -17.89 -0.99 -22.85
N GLN A 44 -18.00 0.28 -23.27
CA GLN A 44 -18.14 0.68 -24.67
C GLN A 44 -16.84 0.61 -25.46
N LYS A 45 -15.74 0.14 -24.86
CA LYS A 45 -14.38 0.05 -25.43
C LYS A 45 -13.78 1.41 -25.83
N GLN A 46 -14.34 2.50 -25.29
CA GLN A 46 -13.81 3.87 -25.46
C GLN A 46 -12.71 4.13 -24.41
N TYR A 47 -11.59 3.39 -24.55
CA TYR A 47 -10.57 3.31 -23.50
C TYR A 47 -9.87 4.65 -23.23
N ASP A 48 -9.61 5.46 -24.26
CA ASP A 48 -8.99 6.78 -24.06
C ASP A 48 -9.88 7.72 -23.25
N SER A 49 -11.19 7.72 -23.54
CA SER A 49 -12.16 8.51 -22.78
C SER A 49 -12.37 7.98 -21.36
N ALA A 50 -12.35 6.65 -21.18
CA ALA A 50 -12.44 6.02 -19.88
C ALA A 50 -11.20 6.35 -19.03
N LEU A 51 -10.00 6.34 -19.65
CA LEU A 51 -8.74 6.69 -19.00
C LEU A 51 -8.79 8.10 -18.41
N ALA A 52 -9.20 9.10 -19.20
CA ALA A 52 -9.29 10.48 -18.75
C ALA A 52 -10.26 10.63 -17.54
N CYS A 53 -11.38 9.89 -17.55
CA CYS A 53 -12.31 9.89 -16.42
C CYS A 53 -11.72 9.20 -15.18
N TYR A 54 -11.08 8.04 -15.33
CA TYR A 54 -10.44 7.35 -14.19
C TYR A 54 -9.28 8.14 -13.60
N GLU A 55 -8.47 8.84 -14.41
CA GLU A 55 -7.40 9.72 -13.92
C GLU A 55 -7.95 10.87 -13.07
N GLN A 56 -9.07 11.46 -13.47
CA GLN A 56 -9.74 12.50 -12.67
C GLN A 56 -10.26 11.92 -11.34
N VAL A 57 -10.81 10.70 -11.35
CA VAL A 57 -11.23 10.03 -10.11
C VAL A 57 -10.03 9.74 -9.23
N ALA A 58 -8.92 9.23 -9.77
CA ALA A 58 -7.68 8.97 -9.03
C ALA A 58 -7.09 10.24 -8.39
N ALA A 59 -7.14 11.36 -9.09
CA ALA A 59 -6.66 12.66 -8.59
C ALA A 59 -7.48 13.17 -7.40
N THR A 60 -8.80 12.91 -7.39
CA THR A 60 -9.70 13.33 -6.31
C THR A 60 -9.81 12.31 -5.17
N HIS A 61 -9.58 11.02 -5.46
CA HIS A 61 -9.72 9.91 -4.53
C HIS A 61 -8.52 8.96 -4.59
N PRO A 62 -7.32 9.39 -4.18
CA PRO A 62 -6.08 8.62 -4.36
C PRO A 62 -5.97 7.37 -3.46
N GLY A 63 -6.89 7.19 -2.50
CA GLY A 63 -6.86 6.05 -1.57
C GLY A 63 -7.75 4.86 -1.98
N ILE A 64 -8.28 4.82 -3.20
CA ILE A 64 -9.21 3.78 -3.64
C ILE A 64 -8.49 2.80 -4.58
N ALA A 65 -8.23 1.57 -4.12
CA ALA A 65 -7.55 0.53 -4.88
C ALA A 65 -8.24 0.21 -6.21
N GLU A 66 -9.57 0.20 -6.23
CA GLU A 66 -10.39 -0.12 -7.39
C GLU A 66 -10.19 0.86 -8.56
N VAL A 67 -9.91 2.14 -8.24
CA VAL A 67 -9.61 3.17 -9.26
C VAL A 67 -8.33 2.82 -10.00
N TYR A 68 -7.28 2.48 -9.25
CA TYR A 68 -5.99 2.10 -9.84
C TYR A 68 -6.07 0.75 -10.56
N TYR A 69 -6.85 -0.19 -10.05
CA TYR A 69 -7.11 -1.44 -10.76
C TYR A 69 -7.74 -1.18 -12.13
N ASN A 70 -8.77 -0.32 -12.21
CA ASN A 70 -9.43 0.00 -13.47
C ASN A 70 -8.57 0.87 -14.39
N LEU A 71 -7.72 1.75 -13.84
CA LEU A 71 -6.67 2.43 -14.61
C LEU A 71 -5.70 1.41 -15.21
N GLY A 72 -5.24 0.45 -14.44
CA GLY A 72 -4.39 -0.64 -14.91
C GLY A 72 -5.04 -1.42 -16.06
N ASN A 73 -6.31 -1.80 -15.91
CA ASN A 73 -7.09 -2.46 -16.96
C ASN A 73 -7.21 -1.60 -18.22
N THR A 74 -7.43 -0.31 -18.06
CA THR A 74 -7.59 0.63 -19.19
C THR A 74 -6.29 0.79 -19.94
N TYR A 75 -5.16 1.00 -19.26
CA TYR A 75 -3.83 1.05 -19.87
C TYR A 75 -3.46 -0.27 -20.57
N TYR A 76 -3.80 -1.41 -19.94
CA TYR A 76 -3.61 -2.72 -20.55
C TYR A 76 -4.37 -2.86 -21.87
N ARG A 77 -5.62 -2.38 -21.95
CA ARG A 77 -6.42 -2.38 -23.18
C ARG A 77 -5.85 -1.45 -24.25
N LEU A 78 -5.20 -0.37 -23.85
CA LEU A 78 -4.48 0.56 -24.73
C LEU A 78 -3.08 0.05 -25.12
N ASN A 79 -2.69 -1.16 -24.69
CA ASN A 79 -1.36 -1.76 -24.89
C ASN A 79 -0.20 -0.94 -24.28
N GLN A 80 -0.48 -0.18 -23.23
CA GLN A 80 0.50 0.59 -22.48
C GLN A 80 0.94 -0.21 -21.25
N VAL A 81 1.99 -1.04 -21.43
CA VAL A 81 2.40 -2.06 -20.44
C VAL A 81 2.90 -1.43 -19.13
N ALA A 82 3.84 -0.47 -19.21
CA ALA A 82 4.43 0.13 -18.00
C ALA A 82 3.41 0.91 -17.15
N PRO A 83 2.56 1.79 -17.72
CA PRO A 83 1.47 2.42 -16.97
C PRO A 83 0.47 1.42 -16.37
N ALA A 84 0.17 0.31 -17.06
CA ALA A 84 -0.72 -0.73 -16.52
C ALA A 84 -0.12 -1.37 -15.27
N ILE A 85 1.16 -1.78 -15.33
CA ILE A 85 1.90 -2.35 -14.20
C ILE A 85 1.94 -1.37 -13.02
N LEU A 86 2.26 -0.10 -13.27
CA LEU A 86 2.29 0.93 -12.23
C LEU A 86 0.96 1.02 -11.48
N ASN A 87 -0.15 1.02 -12.21
CA ASN A 87 -1.46 1.17 -11.59
C ASN A 87 -1.93 -0.12 -10.87
N TYR A 88 -1.60 -1.31 -11.36
CA TYR A 88 -1.83 -2.54 -10.60
C TYR A 88 -1.00 -2.59 -9.32
N GLU A 89 0.27 -2.18 -9.35
CA GLU A 89 1.10 -2.08 -8.15
C GLU A 89 0.54 -1.06 -7.16
N ARG A 90 0.03 0.10 -7.62
CA ARG A 90 -0.67 1.07 -6.76
C ARG A 90 -1.94 0.50 -6.13
N ALA A 91 -2.73 -0.23 -6.89
CA ALA A 91 -3.91 -0.93 -6.37
C ALA A 91 -3.52 -1.91 -5.25
N LEU A 92 -2.46 -2.69 -5.46
CA LEU A 92 -1.93 -3.65 -4.48
C LEU A 92 -1.23 -2.98 -3.29
N HIS A 93 -0.69 -1.78 -3.47
CA HIS A 93 -0.15 -1.00 -2.36
C HIS A 93 -1.27 -0.54 -1.40
N ILE A 94 -2.41 -0.12 -1.94
CA ILE A 94 -3.59 0.31 -1.16
C ILE A 94 -4.31 -0.91 -0.57
N ASN A 95 -4.55 -1.94 -1.39
CA ASN A 95 -5.18 -3.19 -0.98
C ASN A 95 -4.32 -4.40 -1.38
N PRO A 96 -3.44 -4.88 -0.49
CA PRO A 96 -2.56 -6.02 -0.77
C PRO A 96 -3.29 -7.33 -1.06
N ASP A 97 -4.56 -7.44 -0.69
CA ASP A 97 -5.37 -8.65 -0.88
C ASP A 97 -6.24 -8.61 -2.16
N HIS A 98 -6.06 -7.59 -3.00
CA HIS A 98 -6.79 -7.46 -4.27
C HIS A 98 -6.31 -8.51 -5.29
N LYS A 99 -7.04 -9.61 -5.40
CA LYS A 99 -6.65 -10.79 -6.21
C LYS A 99 -6.58 -10.47 -7.70
N GLU A 100 -7.58 -9.80 -8.23
CA GLU A 100 -7.70 -9.47 -9.65
C GLU A 100 -6.57 -8.54 -10.10
N ALA A 101 -6.18 -7.57 -9.26
CA ALA A 101 -5.04 -6.71 -9.56
C ALA A 101 -3.73 -7.51 -9.60
N ARG A 102 -3.56 -8.48 -8.70
CA ARG A 102 -2.39 -9.36 -8.66
C ARG A 102 -2.31 -10.25 -9.89
N GLU A 103 -3.41 -10.87 -10.28
CA GLU A 103 -3.47 -11.73 -11.46
C GLU A 103 -3.18 -10.93 -12.74
N ASN A 104 -3.81 -9.76 -12.89
CA ASN A 104 -3.60 -8.89 -14.04
C ASN A 104 -2.18 -8.30 -14.07
N LEU A 105 -1.58 -8.02 -12.92
CA LEU A 105 -0.18 -7.63 -12.82
C LEU A 105 0.74 -8.71 -13.41
N ILE A 106 0.58 -9.96 -12.98
CA ILE A 106 1.38 -11.10 -13.47
C ILE A 106 1.19 -11.26 -14.98
N LEU A 107 -0.05 -11.21 -15.48
CA LEU A 107 -0.35 -11.32 -16.91
C LEU A 107 0.31 -10.18 -17.70
N THR A 108 0.34 -8.98 -17.14
CA THR A 108 0.92 -7.81 -17.80
C THR A 108 2.45 -7.87 -17.79
N GLN A 109 3.05 -8.30 -16.68
CA GLN A 109 4.51 -8.50 -16.58
C GLN A 109 5.02 -9.53 -17.59
N ASN A 110 4.25 -10.58 -17.87
CA ASN A 110 4.61 -11.58 -18.89
C ASN A 110 4.63 -11.03 -20.33
N ARG A 111 4.13 -9.81 -20.56
CA ARG A 111 4.25 -9.11 -21.86
C ARG A 111 5.55 -8.33 -22.02
N ILE A 112 6.31 -8.14 -20.95
CA ILE A 112 7.59 -7.44 -21.02
C ILE A 112 8.58 -8.29 -21.82
N SER A 113 9.06 -7.77 -22.93
CA SER A 113 10.15 -8.39 -23.67
C SER A 113 11.42 -8.36 -22.80
N ASN A 114 12.12 -9.47 -22.69
CA ASN A 114 13.30 -9.63 -21.83
C ASN A 114 13.02 -9.40 -20.34
N HIS A 115 11.89 -9.89 -19.86
CA HIS A 115 11.53 -9.83 -18.43
C HIS A 115 12.69 -10.31 -17.55
N ILE A 116 13.11 -9.45 -16.62
CA ILE A 116 14.16 -9.81 -15.64
C ILE A 116 13.58 -10.84 -14.67
N GLN A 117 14.16 -12.04 -14.67
CA GLN A 117 13.68 -13.11 -13.81
C GLN A 117 13.92 -12.78 -12.34
N VAL A 118 12.89 -12.94 -11.53
CA VAL A 118 13.01 -12.81 -10.08
C VAL A 118 13.84 -13.96 -9.53
N VAL A 119 14.91 -13.66 -8.82
CA VAL A 119 15.68 -14.69 -8.11
C VAL A 119 14.78 -15.25 -7.00
N PRO A 120 14.58 -16.57 -6.94
CA PRO A 120 13.80 -17.19 -5.87
C PRO A 120 14.40 -16.83 -4.51
N GLU A 121 13.60 -16.24 -3.64
CA GLU A 121 14.02 -15.98 -2.27
C GLU A 121 14.16 -17.30 -1.50
N ILE A 122 15.09 -17.35 -0.54
CA ILE A 122 15.22 -18.50 0.37
C ILE A 122 13.91 -18.62 1.14
N PHE A 123 13.37 -19.84 1.28
CA PHE A 123 12.05 -20.10 1.86
C PHE A 123 11.81 -19.44 3.23
N PHE A 124 12.85 -19.25 4.04
CA PHE A 124 12.79 -18.53 5.31
C PHE A 124 12.43 -17.04 5.14
N ILE A 125 12.96 -16.41 4.10
CA ILE A 125 12.68 -14.99 3.78
C ILE A 125 11.23 -14.86 3.32
N GLU A 126 10.79 -15.77 2.45
CA GLU A 126 9.40 -15.80 1.98
C GLU A 126 8.41 -16.05 3.13
N TRP A 127 8.74 -17.00 4.03
CA TRP A 127 7.94 -17.28 5.21
C TRP A 127 7.84 -16.06 6.13
N TRP A 128 8.98 -15.37 6.39
CA TRP A 128 9.01 -14.14 7.18
C TRP A 128 8.18 -13.03 6.54
N HIS A 129 8.31 -12.81 5.22
CA HIS A 129 7.51 -11.85 4.47
C HIS A 129 6.01 -12.17 4.54
N ASN A 130 5.65 -13.45 4.50
CA ASN A 130 4.26 -13.89 4.63
C ASN A 130 3.68 -13.60 6.02
N LEU A 131 4.46 -13.77 7.09
CA LEU A 131 4.04 -13.45 8.47
C LEU A 131 3.92 -11.95 8.71
N THR A 132 4.79 -11.15 8.10
CA THR A 132 4.87 -9.70 8.30
C THR A 132 4.21 -8.90 7.18
N LYS A 133 3.30 -9.51 6.41
CA LYS A 133 2.53 -8.79 5.38
C LYS A 133 1.79 -7.61 5.99
N ALA A 134 1.71 -6.52 5.22
CA ALA A 134 0.95 -5.33 5.61
C ALA A 134 -0.53 -5.64 5.93
N SER A 135 -1.16 -6.56 5.19
CA SER A 135 -2.52 -7.04 5.44
C SER A 135 -2.71 -7.73 6.79
N ALA A 136 -1.64 -8.29 7.37
CA ALA A 136 -1.68 -8.95 8.68
C ALA A 136 -1.49 -7.98 9.86
N ALA A 137 -1.13 -6.71 9.64
CA ALA A 137 -0.82 -5.76 10.70
C ALA A 137 -1.95 -5.60 11.73
N ASN A 138 -3.19 -5.44 11.25
CA ASN A 138 -4.37 -5.33 12.11
C ASN A 138 -4.64 -6.61 12.91
N ILE A 139 -4.40 -7.77 12.31
CA ILE A 139 -4.60 -9.08 12.97
C ILE A 139 -3.61 -9.22 14.11
N TRP A 140 -2.33 -8.94 13.90
CA TRP A 140 -1.29 -9.00 14.94
C TRP A 140 -1.54 -7.99 16.05
N ALA A 141 -1.99 -6.77 15.72
CA ALA A 141 -2.33 -5.74 16.70
C ALA A 141 -3.50 -6.19 17.61
N ILE A 142 -4.58 -6.75 17.02
CA ILE A 142 -5.74 -7.26 17.77
C ILE A 142 -5.31 -8.44 18.64
N LEU A 143 -4.54 -9.40 18.14
CA LEU A 143 -4.04 -10.54 18.92
C LEU A 143 -3.15 -10.09 20.07
N SER A 144 -2.29 -9.08 19.86
CA SER A 144 -1.46 -8.50 20.92
C SER A 144 -2.32 -7.88 22.02
N LEU A 145 -3.37 -7.13 21.66
CA LEU A 145 -4.29 -6.54 22.61
C LEU A 145 -5.04 -7.59 23.42
N ILE A 146 -5.60 -8.62 22.76
CA ILE A 146 -6.30 -9.72 23.42
C ILE A 146 -5.38 -10.45 24.41
N THR A 147 -4.16 -10.78 23.98
CA THR A 147 -3.18 -11.48 24.81
C THR A 147 -2.79 -10.62 26.02
N PHE A 148 -2.57 -9.32 25.83
CA PHE A 148 -2.27 -8.38 26.91
C PHE A 148 -3.41 -8.32 27.94
N VAL A 149 -4.65 -8.12 27.48
CA VAL A 149 -5.83 -8.08 28.37
C VAL A 149 -5.97 -9.39 29.14
N THR A 150 -5.75 -10.53 28.50
CA THR A 150 -5.79 -11.85 29.15
C THR A 150 -4.75 -11.97 30.25
N ILE A 151 -3.51 -11.53 30.02
CA ILE A 151 -2.44 -11.52 31.03
C ILE A 151 -2.85 -10.66 32.24
N VAL A 152 -3.36 -9.44 31.99
CA VAL A 152 -3.80 -8.52 33.04
C VAL A 152 -4.95 -9.11 33.84
N LEU A 153 -5.95 -9.72 33.21
CA LEU A 153 -7.06 -10.37 33.86
C LEU A 153 -6.60 -11.53 34.78
N ILE A 154 -5.69 -12.37 34.29
CA ILE A 154 -5.11 -13.47 35.09
C ILE A 154 -4.39 -12.90 36.30
N MET A 155 -3.60 -11.82 36.17
CA MET A 155 -2.91 -11.16 37.27
C MET A 155 -3.90 -10.60 38.32
N LEU A 156 -4.94 -9.90 37.85
CA LEU A 156 -5.96 -9.31 38.75
C LEU A 156 -6.73 -10.40 39.54
N VAL A 157 -7.19 -11.45 38.86
CA VAL A 157 -7.90 -12.54 39.47
C VAL A 157 -7.00 -13.30 40.46
N SER A 158 -5.72 -13.51 40.13
CA SER A 158 -4.75 -14.14 41.04
C SER A 158 -4.52 -13.29 42.29
N ARG A 159 -4.54 -11.96 42.20
CA ARG A 159 -4.33 -11.04 43.31
C ARG A 159 -5.55 -10.94 44.27
N THR A 160 -6.75 -11.12 43.73
CA THR A 160 -7.99 -11.00 44.51
C THR A 160 -8.34 -12.26 45.30
N ARG A 161 -7.77 -13.42 44.98
CA ARG A 161 -8.00 -14.68 45.67
C ARG A 161 -7.21 -14.75 46.97
N LYS A 162 -7.93 -14.81 48.10
CA LYS A 162 -7.37 -14.95 49.43
C LYS A 162 -6.79 -16.36 49.75
N THR A 163 -6.92 -17.32 48.84
CA THR A 163 -6.62 -18.75 49.08
C THR A 163 -5.16 -19.14 48.84
N GLY A 164 -4.26 -18.20 48.47
CA GLY A 164 -2.85 -18.52 48.24
C GLY A 164 -2.56 -19.45 47.05
N VAL A 165 -3.61 -19.93 46.37
CA VAL A 165 -3.47 -20.80 45.20
C VAL A 165 -3.34 -19.94 43.96
N THR A 166 -2.19 -20.02 43.29
CA THR A 166 -1.96 -19.38 41.99
C THR A 166 -2.78 -20.08 40.91
N ILE A 167 -3.61 -19.33 40.17
CA ILE A 167 -4.43 -19.89 39.06
C ILE A 167 -3.54 -20.45 37.95
N VAL A 168 -2.43 -19.76 37.70
CA VAL A 168 -1.46 -20.11 36.66
C VAL A 168 -0.08 -20.16 37.31
N PRO A 169 0.69 -21.24 37.13
CA PRO A 169 2.03 -21.33 37.67
C PRO A 169 2.94 -20.25 37.03
N PRO A 170 3.92 -19.72 37.78
CA PRO A 170 4.75 -18.60 37.33
C PRO A 170 5.49 -18.90 36.02
N GLN A 171 5.84 -20.15 35.75
CA GLN A 171 6.47 -20.56 34.48
C GLN A 171 5.55 -20.30 33.29
N LEU A 172 4.24 -20.62 33.42
CA LEU A 172 3.28 -20.34 32.32
C LEU A 172 3.02 -18.85 32.14
N MET A 173 3.10 -18.03 33.20
CA MET A 173 3.01 -16.58 33.08
C MET A 173 4.19 -16.02 32.28
N VAL A 174 5.41 -16.51 32.53
CA VAL A 174 6.60 -16.11 31.76
C VAL A 174 6.42 -16.48 30.28
N ILE A 175 5.94 -17.69 29.99
CA ILE A 175 5.67 -18.13 28.62
C ILE A 175 4.65 -17.21 27.94
N LEU A 176 3.54 -16.87 28.60
CA LEU A 176 2.51 -15.97 28.08
C LEU A 176 3.06 -14.58 27.75
N VAL A 177 3.93 -14.03 28.62
CA VAL A 177 4.60 -12.75 28.37
C VAL A 177 5.55 -12.84 27.17
N LEU A 178 6.32 -13.92 27.02
CA LEU A 178 7.19 -14.12 25.87
C LEU A 178 6.40 -14.25 24.58
N VAL A 179 5.29 -14.97 24.57
CA VAL A 179 4.38 -15.07 23.43
C VAL A 179 3.81 -13.70 23.07
N TRP A 180 3.41 -12.91 24.06
CA TRP A 180 2.91 -11.55 23.82
C TRP A 180 3.97 -10.65 23.20
N ILE A 181 5.23 -10.69 23.68
CA ILE A 181 6.35 -9.95 23.09
C ILE A 181 6.58 -10.38 21.64
N CYS A 182 6.50 -11.68 21.36
CA CYS A 182 6.62 -12.20 19.98
C CYS A 182 5.51 -11.65 19.04
N ILE A 183 4.25 -11.67 19.52
CA ILE A 183 3.12 -11.11 18.77
C ILE A 183 3.30 -9.60 18.55
N LEU A 184 3.77 -8.87 19.57
CA LEU A 184 4.02 -7.43 19.48
C LEU A 184 5.13 -7.11 18.47
N THR A 185 6.19 -7.90 18.42
CA THR A 185 7.25 -7.74 17.42
C THR A 185 6.75 -8.00 16.00
N LEU A 186 5.91 -9.03 15.79
CA LEU A 186 5.27 -9.28 14.50
C LEU A 186 4.35 -8.12 14.09
N ALA A 187 3.58 -7.57 15.02
CA ALA A 187 2.73 -6.39 14.77
C ALA A 187 3.58 -5.17 14.35
N TYR A 188 4.71 -4.93 15.02
CA TYR A 188 5.61 -3.83 14.72
C TYR A 188 6.22 -3.95 13.31
N PHE A 189 6.77 -5.12 12.96
CA PHE A 189 7.32 -5.35 11.62
C PHE A 189 6.26 -5.31 10.53
N SER A 190 5.07 -5.85 10.79
CA SER A 190 3.95 -5.81 9.83
C SER A 190 3.46 -4.37 9.59
N ALA A 191 3.39 -3.53 10.63
CA ALA A 191 3.05 -2.12 10.51
C ALA A 191 4.10 -1.33 9.71
N GLY A 192 5.40 -1.64 9.88
CA GLY A 192 6.47 -1.04 9.11
C GLY A 192 6.37 -1.32 7.62
N ASN A 193 5.90 -2.51 7.23
CA ASN A 193 5.72 -2.88 5.83
C ASN A 193 4.54 -2.17 5.15
N VAL A 194 3.56 -1.65 5.91
CA VAL A 194 2.48 -0.80 5.38
C VAL A 194 3.02 0.54 4.87
N SER A 195 4.04 1.09 5.54
CA SER A 195 4.56 2.44 5.28
C SER A 195 5.70 2.48 4.25
N ASN A 196 6.37 1.37 3.97
CA ASN A 196 7.61 1.34 3.19
C ASN A 196 7.42 0.71 1.80
N SER A 197 6.66 1.37 0.93
CA SER A 197 6.69 1.05 -0.50
C SER A 197 7.79 1.82 -1.21
N ASN A 198 9.04 1.44 -1.00
CA ASN A 198 10.16 1.96 -1.77
C ASN A 198 10.24 1.24 -3.14
N LYS A 199 9.13 1.23 -3.87
CA LYS A 199 9.06 0.64 -5.20
C LYS A 199 8.80 1.70 -6.26
N ALA A 200 9.29 1.45 -7.46
CA ALA A 200 9.00 2.25 -8.65
C ALA A 200 8.89 1.34 -9.88
N VAL A 201 8.21 1.82 -10.90
CA VAL A 201 8.13 1.15 -12.20
C VAL A 201 8.91 1.96 -13.22
N VAL A 202 9.72 1.28 -14.02
CA VAL A 202 10.47 1.88 -15.14
C VAL A 202 9.49 2.19 -16.27
N MET A 203 9.45 3.47 -16.68
CA MET A 203 8.47 3.96 -17.64
C MET A 203 9.03 4.09 -19.06
N GLN A 204 10.35 4.06 -19.19
CA GLN A 204 11.02 4.20 -20.48
C GLN A 204 11.59 2.87 -20.95
N HIS A 205 11.45 2.61 -22.23
CA HIS A 205 12.09 1.47 -22.90
C HIS A 205 13.61 1.57 -22.80
N ASP A 206 14.28 0.45 -22.47
CA ASP A 206 15.73 0.36 -22.36
C ASP A 206 16.37 1.44 -21.46
N ALA A 207 15.79 1.64 -20.28
CA ALA A 207 16.29 2.61 -19.31
C ALA A 207 17.71 2.23 -18.83
N PRO A 208 18.70 3.15 -18.89
CA PRO A 208 20.07 2.83 -18.52
C PRO A 208 20.23 2.71 -16.99
N LEU A 209 20.79 1.58 -16.54
CA LEU A 209 21.26 1.38 -15.18
C LEU A 209 22.74 1.74 -15.10
N MET A 210 23.08 2.76 -14.33
CA MET A 210 24.42 3.29 -14.19
C MET A 210 25.14 2.67 -12.97
N ASN A 211 26.47 2.62 -13.04
CA ASN A 211 27.32 2.29 -11.91
C ASN A 211 27.28 3.37 -10.81
N ALA A 212 27.86 3.08 -9.65
CA ALA A 212 27.99 3.99 -8.52
C ALA A 212 28.70 5.32 -8.88
N ASP A 213 29.59 5.30 -9.84
CA ASP A 213 30.35 6.48 -10.28
C ASP A 213 29.53 7.40 -11.22
N LEU A 214 28.34 6.96 -11.66
CA LEU A 214 27.48 7.67 -12.61
C LEU A 214 28.19 8.10 -13.91
N LYS A 215 29.30 7.42 -14.25
CA LYS A 215 30.12 7.72 -15.42
C LYS A 215 30.31 6.48 -16.29
N GLY A 216 30.51 6.71 -17.58
CA GLY A 216 30.78 5.63 -18.52
C GLY A 216 29.54 5.00 -19.14
N LYS A 217 29.70 3.75 -19.59
CA LYS A 217 28.60 3.00 -20.21
C LYS A 217 27.66 2.45 -19.12
N PRO A 218 26.36 2.34 -19.40
CA PRO A 218 25.41 1.69 -18.48
C PRO A 218 25.81 0.23 -18.24
N VAL A 219 25.57 -0.26 -17.04
CA VAL A 219 25.79 -1.66 -16.64
C VAL A 219 24.83 -2.57 -17.39
N SER A 220 23.59 -2.15 -17.48
CA SER A 220 22.53 -2.86 -18.19
C SER A 220 21.44 -1.88 -18.65
N LEU A 221 20.64 -2.35 -19.58
CA LEU A 221 19.42 -1.67 -20.00
C LEU A 221 18.23 -2.37 -19.34
N ILE A 222 17.36 -1.59 -18.71
CA ILE A 222 16.20 -2.11 -17.98
C ILE A 222 14.97 -1.98 -18.87
N PRO A 223 14.23 -3.06 -19.13
CA PRO A 223 12.98 -3.01 -19.89
C PRO A 223 11.94 -2.12 -19.21
N GLU A 224 11.10 -1.45 -20.01
CA GLU A 224 9.92 -0.74 -19.47
C GLU A 224 8.99 -1.71 -18.73
N GLY A 225 8.29 -1.21 -17.72
CA GLY A 225 7.40 -2.02 -16.88
C GLY A 225 8.13 -2.82 -15.79
N THR A 226 9.47 -2.81 -15.77
CA THR A 226 10.21 -3.48 -14.68
C THR A 226 9.93 -2.78 -13.37
N THR A 227 9.44 -3.52 -12.36
CA THR A 227 9.30 -3.03 -10.98
C THR A 227 10.64 -3.14 -10.26
N ILE A 228 11.13 -2.03 -9.72
CA ILE A 228 12.41 -1.93 -9.00
C ILE A 228 12.18 -1.50 -7.56
N LYS A 229 13.07 -1.91 -6.64
CA LYS A 229 13.14 -1.34 -5.29
C LYS A 229 14.05 -0.10 -5.35
N THR A 230 13.60 1.00 -4.77
CA THR A 230 14.35 2.27 -4.75
C THR A 230 15.01 2.48 -3.39
N GLY A 231 16.22 3.04 -3.41
CA GLY A 231 17.00 3.35 -2.21
C GLY A 231 17.27 4.84 -2.05
N SER A 232 18.53 5.17 -1.80
CA SER A 232 19.01 6.54 -1.62
C SER A 232 18.94 7.35 -2.92
N THR A 233 18.75 8.68 -2.80
CA THR A 233 18.74 9.59 -3.95
C THR A 233 20.01 10.41 -3.98
N ARG A 234 20.60 10.59 -5.18
CA ARG A 234 21.82 11.37 -5.40
C ARG A 234 21.64 12.27 -6.63
N GLY A 235 21.28 13.53 -6.40
CA GLY A 235 20.95 14.47 -7.47
C GLY A 235 19.74 13.98 -8.29
N GLU A 236 19.90 13.83 -9.60
CA GLU A 236 18.85 13.33 -10.49
C GLU A 236 18.75 11.80 -10.55
N TYR A 237 19.58 11.09 -9.79
CA TYR A 237 19.61 9.63 -9.77
C TYR A 237 19.10 9.06 -8.46
N ILE A 238 18.50 7.89 -8.54
CA ILE A 238 18.07 7.09 -7.40
C ILE A 238 18.68 5.70 -7.49
N GLU A 239 19.08 5.16 -6.36
CA GLU A 239 19.54 3.79 -6.28
C GLU A 239 18.38 2.85 -6.61
N ALA A 240 18.65 1.90 -7.51
CA ALA A 240 17.70 0.90 -7.97
C ALA A 240 18.24 -0.50 -7.69
N VAL A 241 17.38 -1.35 -7.13
CA VAL A 241 17.64 -2.77 -6.97
C VAL A 241 16.66 -3.52 -7.87
N LEU A 242 17.21 -4.22 -8.85
CA LEU A 242 16.45 -5.01 -9.82
C LEU A 242 15.90 -6.30 -9.20
N PRO A 243 14.90 -6.95 -9.83
CA PRO A 243 14.35 -8.23 -9.37
C PRO A 243 15.37 -9.37 -9.29
N ASP A 244 16.44 -9.33 -10.09
CA ASP A 244 17.56 -10.27 -10.08
C ASP A 244 18.63 -9.98 -9.02
N GLY A 245 18.45 -8.92 -8.22
CA GLY A 245 19.36 -8.49 -7.17
C GLY A 245 20.48 -7.55 -7.62
N HIS A 246 20.62 -7.27 -8.92
CA HIS A 246 21.58 -6.27 -9.39
C HIS A 246 21.23 -4.87 -8.87
N LYS A 247 22.26 -4.10 -8.52
CA LYS A 247 22.13 -2.74 -7.99
C LYS A 247 22.79 -1.74 -8.92
N GLY A 248 22.22 -0.58 -9.02
CA GLY A 248 22.78 0.53 -9.79
C GLY A 248 21.99 1.80 -9.56
N TRP A 249 22.20 2.76 -10.42
CA TRP A 249 21.57 4.09 -10.36
C TRP A 249 20.78 4.35 -11.63
N ILE A 250 19.55 4.81 -11.47
CA ILE A 250 18.65 5.17 -12.57
C ILE A 250 18.19 6.62 -12.41
N GLN A 251 17.96 7.32 -13.52
CA GLN A 251 17.44 8.67 -13.48
C GLN A 251 15.99 8.71 -13.00
N LEU A 252 15.66 9.68 -12.16
CA LEU A 252 14.33 9.85 -11.56
C LEU A 252 13.22 10.06 -12.57
N ASN A 253 13.52 10.71 -13.70
CA ASN A 253 12.57 10.98 -14.78
C ASN A 253 12.18 9.74 -15.60
N LEU A 254 12.92 8.63 -15.46
CA LEU A 254 12.66 7.38 -16.19
C LEU A 254 11.75 6.42 -15.39
N ILE A 255 11.40 6.77 -14.18
CA ILE A 255 10.62 5.93 -13.26
C ILE A 255 9.44 6.68 -12.67
N ASN A 256 8.40 5.93 -12.31
CA ASN A 256 7.30 6.43 -11.49
C ASN A 256 7.20 5.65 -10.19
N LYS A 257 7.17 6.35 -9.06
CA LYS A 257 7.00 5.76 -7.73
C LYS A 257 5.56 5.29 -7.53
N ILE A 258 5.45 4.22 -6.75
CA ILE A 258 4.18 3.59 -6.37
C ILE A 258 3.63 4.28 -5.14
#